data_2e3ffb4c7c983aaaf91672226650ec3d
#
_entry.id   2e3ffb4c7c983aaaf91672226650ec3d
#
_cell.length_a   1.000
_cell.length_b   1.000
_cell.length_c   1.000
_cell.angle_alpha   90.00
_cell.angle_beta   90.00
_cell.angle_gamma   90.00
#
_symmetry.space_group_name_H-M   'P 1'
#
loop_
_entity.id
_entity.type
_entity.pdbx_description
1 polymer ?
#
loop_
_entity_poly.entity_id
_entity_poly.type
_entity_poly.pdbx_seq_one_letter_code
_entity_poly.pdbx_strand_id
1 'polypeptide(L)'
;MPARKAKGTAAAGPGTEVHPDELAAAEGVAAATVGEAAMGAADMTRGEDEAAAAATYSALSDAAAQRGSRDSAEGAATLSYADQVAAGGAVAAALSSDEFRRGMELAGIAGQVQVAAELLQGVGQPTLAAFLARTSQQLRVLAADALSRATEGAVVAHGAEHLAGQLAALGLTEVGEGRDEYATSAALGVASAEMAAAAVRSAAAGAAELAAATAMGGLAEALVNDSADRPAGARGAEQGLPGKAAAAATPRAPKPTTRAASKRGPRKPAKPAKPKK
;
A
#
# COMPACT_ATOMS: atom_id res chain seq x y z
N MET A 1 34.69 80.79 -37.92
CA MET A 1 33.34 80.49 -37.53
C MET A 1 33.34 80.27 -36.02
N PRO A 2 32.71 81.10 -35.19
CA PRO A 2 32.87 81.10 -33.74
C PRO A 2 31.95 80.11 -33.07
N ALA A 3 32.50 79.41 -32.05
CA ALA A 3 31.82 78.49 -31.16
C ALA A 3 30.81 79.18 -30.25
N ARG A 4 29.57 78.78 -30.29
CA ARG A 4 28.50 79.21 -29.37
C ARG A 4 28.67 78.42 -28.03
N LYS A 5 29.06 79.18 -26.99
CA LYS A 5 28.93 78.78 -25.58
C LYS A 5 27.45 78.78 -25.22
N ALA A 6 26.88 77.58 -25.01
CA ALA A 6 25.60 77.48 -24.34
C ALA A 6 25.87 77.44 -22.83
N LYS A 7 25.52 78.50 -22.14
CA LYS A 7 25.44 78.64 -20.70
C LYS A 7 24.07 78.09 -20.29
N GLY A 8 23.99 76.83 -19.96
CA GLY A 8 22.84 76.23 -19.30
C GLY A 8 23.11 76.19 -17.80
N THR A 9 22.76 77.19 -17.08
CA THR A 9 22.55 77.12 -15.63
C THR A 9 21.28 76.36 -15.42
N ALA A 10 21.45 75.01 -15.16
CA ALA A 10 20.42 74.23 -14.56
C ALA A 10 20.20 74.79 -13.13
N ALA A 11 19.06 75.47 -12.93
CA ALA A 11 18.58 75.77 -11.59
C ALA A 11 18.45 74.44 -10.85
N ALA A 12 19.23 74.32 -9.77
CA ALA A 12 18.97 73.25 -8.79
C ALA A 12 17.54 73.40 -8.30
N GLY A 13 16.64 72.49 -8.69
CA GLY A 13 15.29 72.42 -8.13
C GLY A 13 15.37 72.35 -6.61
N PRO A 14 14.35 72.82 -5.88
CA PRO A 14 14.32 72.71 -4.44
C PRO A 14 14.57 71.20 -4.08
N GLY A 15 15.66 70.97 -3.31
CA GLY A 15 16.02 69.63 -2.89
C GLY A 15 14.79 69.02 -2.19
N THR A 16 14.35 67.93 -2.74
CA THR A 16 13.36 67.07 -2.13
C THR A 16 14.01 66.50 -0.88
N GLU A 17 13.82 67.15 0.29
CA GLU A 17 14.24 66.58 1.59
C GLU A 17 13.28 65.42 1.92
N VAL A 18 13.74 64.22 1.71
CA VAL A 18 13.05 63.00 2.13
C VAL A 18 12.89 63.04 3.65
N HIS A 19 11.65 62.85 4.16
CA HIS A 19 11.37 62.91 5.59
C HIS A 19 11.98 61.66 6.27
N PRO A 20 12.86 61.78 7.28
CA PRO A 20 13.58 60.63 7.87
C PRO A 20 12.66 59.59 8.44
N ASP A 21 11.50 59.97 8.98
CA ASP A 21 10.54 58.97 9.55
C ASP A 21 9.83 58.17 8.46
N GLU A 22 9.55 58.74 7.30
CA GLU A 22 8.96 58.04 6.14
C GLU A 22 9.97 57.09 5.49
N LEU A 23 11.24 57.52 5.43
CA LEU A 23 12.32 56.65 4.97
C LEU A 23 12.51 55.44 5.90
N ALA A 24 12.52 55.69 7.23
CA ALA A 24 12.60 54.62 8.21
C ALA A 24 11.39 53.64 8.14
N ALA A 25 10.18 54.17 7.89
CA ALA A 25 8.99 53.36 7.67
C ALA A 25 9.10 52.52 6.39
N ALA A 26 9.58 53.09 5.29
CA ALA A 26 9.80 52.37 4.03
C ALA A 26 10.86 51.29 4.15
N GLU A 27 11.97 51.54 4.89
CA GLU A 27 13.00 50.55 5.19
C GLU A 27 12.44 49.40 6.05
N GLY A 28 11.58 49.69 7.04
CA GLY A 28 10.90 48.66 7.86
C GLY A 28 9.99 47.79 7.04
N VAL A 29 9.21 48.39 6.13
CA VAL A 29 8.33 47.63 5.20
C VAL A 29 9.17 46.80 4.22
N ALA A 30 10.25 47.33 3.68
CA ALA A 30 11.14 46.61 2.78
C ALA A 30 11.80 45.41 3.47
N ALA A 31 12.25 45.57 4.74
CA ALA A 31 12.78 44.45 5.52
C ALA A 31 11.73 43.35 5.78
N ALA A 32 10.46 43.75 6.10
CA ALA A 32 9.36 42.81 6.25
C ALA A 32 9.04 42.09 4.93
N THR A 33 9.07 42.80 3.80
CA THR A 33 8.88 42.22 2.46
C THR A 33 9.90 41.10 2.16
N VAL A 34 11.18 41.31 2.50
CA VAL A 34 12.22 40.31 2.32
C VAL A 34 11.96 39.07 3.23
N GLY A 35 11.51 39.32 4.47
CA GLY A 35 11.15 38.25 5.41
C GLY A 35 10.00 37.37 4.89
N GLU A 36 8.91 38.01 4.45
CA GLU A 36 7.76 37.31 3.88
C GLU A 36 8.12 36.55 2.59
N ALA A 37 8.91 37.17 1.71
CA ALA A 37 9.35 36.53 0.50
C ALA A 37 10.24 35.28 0.79
N ALA A 38 11.09 35.36 1.83
CA ALA A 38 11.91 34.24 2.24
C ALA A 38 11.08 33.07 2.84
N MET A 39 10.05 33.40 3.65
CA MET A 39 9.12 32.42 4.18
C MET A 39 8.31 31.77 3.06
N GLY A 40 7.77 32.55 2.13
CA GLY A 40 7.04 32.04 0.98
C GLY A 40 7.88 31.12 0.10
N ALA A 41 9.14 31.46 -0.12
CA ALA A 41 10.07 30.59 -0.86
C ALA A 41 10.35 29.28 -0.12
N ALA A 42 10.52 29.34 1.21
CA ALA A 42 10.73 28.14 2.03
C ALA A 42 9.51 27.21 2.03
N ASP A 43 8.29 27.77 2.11
CA ASP A 43 7.05 26.98 2.06
C ASP A 43 6.80 26.40 0.66
N MET A 44 7.16 27.11 -0.41
CA MET A 44 7.14 26.53 -1.77
C MET A 44 8.09 25.34 -1.90
N THR A 45 9.33 25.48 -1.41
CA THR A 45 10.31 24.38 -1.43
C THR A 45 9.83 23.17 -0.62
N ARG A 46 9.26 23.43 0.56
CA ARG A 46 8.64 22.36 1.37
C ARG A 46 7.50 21.68 0.61
N GLY A 47 6.66 22.42 -0.09
CA GLY A 47 5.59 21.88 -0.92
C GLY A 47 6.13 20.97 -2.05
N GLU A 48 7.24 21.34 -2.66
CA GLU A 48 7.92 20.51 -3.66
C GLU A 48 8.47 19.22 -3.07
N ASP A 49 9.11 19.28 -1.90
CA ASP A 49 9.63 18.10 -1.18
C ASP A 49 8.49 17.15 -0.76
N GLU A 50 7.39 17.68 -0.24
CA GLU A 50 6.19 16.92 0.13
C GLU A 50 5.53 16.28 -1.10
N ALA A 51 5.50 16.96 -2.24
CA ALA A 51 4.99 16.40 -3.50
C ALA A 51 5.90 15.27 -4.03
N ALA A 52 7.23 15.43 -3.92
CA ALA A 52 8.17 14.37 -4.28
C ALA A 52 8.03 13.13 -3.37
N ALA A 53 7.82 13.36 -2.07
CA ALA A 53 7.53 12.28 -1.12
C ALA A 53 6.21 11.58 -1.46
N ALA A 54 5.14 12.32 -1.79
CA ALA A 54 3.87 11.77 -2.21
C ALA A 54 4.02 10.88 -3.46
N ALA A 55 4.75 11.32 -4.46
CA ALA A 55 5.04 10.53 -5.66
C ALA A 55 5.81 9.24 -5.34
N THR A 56 6.78 9.31 -4.41
CA THR A 56 7.53 8.14 -3.95
C THR A 56 6.63 7.12 -3.26
N TYR A 57 5.77 7.56 -2.33
CA TYR A 57 4.81 6.67 -1.66
C TYR A 57 3.81 6.07 -2.64
N SER A 58 3.36 6.82 -3.65
CA SER A 58 2.48 6.30 -4.71
C SER A 58 3.17 5.18 -5.49
N ALA A 59 4.41 5.37 -5.91
CA ALA A 59 5.16 4.36 -6.64
C ALA A 59 5.41 3.09 -5.81
N LEU A 60 5.69 3.25 -4.51
CA LEU A 60 5.83 2.12 -3.58
C LEU A 60 4.50 1.38 -3.35
N SER A 61 3.38 2.13 -3.28
CA SER A 61 2.03 1.56 -3.19
C SER A 61 1.72 0.70 -4.42
N ASP A 62 1.97 1.20 -5.61
CA ASP A 62 1.76 0.47 -6.86
C ASP A 62 2.63 -0.79 -6.94
N ALA A 63 3.89 -0.69 -6.53
CA ALA A 63 4.80 -1.82 -6.48
C ALA A 63 4.34 -2.91 -5.48
N ALA A 64 3.84 -2.52 -4.31
CA ALA A 64 3.28 -3.44 -3.34
C ALA A 64 2.00 -4.09 -3.86
N ALA A 65 1.10 -3.34 -4.51
CA ALA A 65 -0.10 -3.88 -5.15
C ALA A 65 0.23 -4.91 -6.24
N GLN A 66 1.25 -4.66 -7.04
CA GLN A 66 1.70 -5.59 -8.08
C GLN A 66 2.27 -6.89 -7.49
N ARG A 67 3.07 -6.80 -6.40
CA ARG A 67 3.54 -8.00 -5.68
C ARG A 67 2.37 -8.77 -5.11
N GLY A 68 1.47 -8.11 -4.38
CA GLY A 68 0.28 -8.75 -3.81
C GLY A 68 -0.61 -9.43 -4.85
N SER A 69 -0.74 -8.86 -6.05
CA SER A 69 -1.44 -9.48 -7.17
C SER A 69 -0.74 -10.74 -7.67
N ARG A 70 0.61 -10.71 -7.78
CA ARG A 70 1.39 -11.86 -8.21
C ARG A 70 1.29 -12.99 -7.19
N ASP A 71 1.58 -12.71 -5.92
CA ASP A 71 1.58 -13.72 -4.85
C ASP A 71 0.19 -14.36 -4.70
N SER A 72 -0.88 -13.56 -4.79
CA SER A 72 -2.24 -14.07 -4.78
C SER A 72 -2.54 -14.97 -6.00
N ALA A 73 -2.05 -14.62 -7.19
CA ALA A 73 -2.24 -15.41 -8.40
C ALA A 73 -1.43 -16.71 -8.35
N GLU A 74 -0.18 -16.66 -7.88
CA GLU A 74 0.69 -17.82 -7.68
C GLU A 74 0.08 -18.77 -6.62
N GLY A 75 -0.39 -18.23 -5.49
CA GLY A 75 -1.08 -19.00 -4.47
C GLY A 75 -2.36 -19.66 -4.98
N ALA A 76 -3.18 -18.97 -5.76
CA ALA A 76 -4.37 -19.55 -6.37
C ALA A 76 -4.04 -20.68 -7.37
N ALA A 77 -2.97 -20.51 -8.16
CA ALA A 77 -2.51 -21.54 -9.08
C ALA A 77 -1.99 -22.78 -8.31
N THR A 78 -1.23 -22.56 -7.24
CA THR A 78 -0.71 -23.63 -6.36
C THR A 78 -1.86 -24.41 -5.70
N LEU A 79 -2.90 -23.70 -5.23
CA LEU A 79 -4.11 -24.33 -4.68
C LEU A 79 -4.86 -25.16 -5.73
N SER A 80 -5.02 -24.62 -6.94
CA SER A 80 -5.65 -25.36 -8.05
C SER A 80 -4.87 -26.62 -8.41
N TYR A 81 -3.53 -26.57 -8.37
CA TYR A 81 -2.70 -27.74 -8.59
C TYR A 81 -2.81 -28.76 -7.43
N ALA A 82 -2.90 -28.30 -6.19
CA ALA A 82 -3.17 -29.13 -5.03
C ALA A 82 -4.49 -29.91 -5.19
N ASP A 83 -5.55 -29.25 -5.64
CA ASP A 83 -6.84 -29.89 -5.91
C ASP A 83 -6.75 -30.96 -7.01
N GLN A 84 -5.99 -30.71 -8.08
CA GLN A 84 -5.77 -31.68 -9.14
C GLN A 84 -5.01 -32.91 -8.64
N VAL A 85 -3.96 -32.72 -7.81
CA VAL A 85 -3.20 -33.81 -7.19
C VAL A 85 -4.09 -34.61 -6.24
N ALA A 86 -4.91 -33.95 -5.42
CA ALA A 86 -5.86 -34.61 -4.53
C ALA A 86 -6.89 -35.42 -5.31
N ALA A 87 -7.43 -34.89 -6.41
CA ALA A 87 -8.35 -35.63 -7.27
C ALA A 87 -7.69 -36.86 -7.90
N GLY A 88 -6.44 -36.74 -8.37
CA GLY A 88 -5.64 -37.85 -8.84
C GLY A 88 -5.42 -38.93 -7.75
N GLY A 89 -5.11 -38.52 -6.54
CA GLY A 89 -5.00 -39.38 -5.37
C GLY A 89 -6.31 -40.13 -5.05
N ALA A 90 -7.45 -39.45 -5.11
CA ALA A 90 -8.77 -40.02 -4.90
C ALA A 90 -9.09 -41.10 -5.96
N VAL A 91 -8.74 -40.86 -7.23
CA VAL A 91 -8.88 -41.89 -8.28
C VAL A 91 -7.98 -43.11 -8.01
N ALA A 92 -6.72 -42.91 -7.62
CA ALA A 92 -5.81 -43.99 -7.27
C ALA A 92 -6.31 -44.78 -6.08
N ALA A 93 -6.88 -44.14 -5.07
CA ALA A 93 -7.51 -44.77 -3.91
C ALA A 93 -8.72 -45.65 -4.31
N ALA A 94 -9.58 -45.16 -5.18
CA ALA A 94 -10.74 -45.88 -5.69
C ALA A 94 -10.31 -47.14 -6.46
N LEU A 95 -9.35 -46.97 -7.40
CA LEU A 95 -8.78 -48.13 -8.15
C LEU A 95 -8.11 -49.14 -7.23
N SER A 96 -7.35 -48.68 -6.24
CA SER A 96 -6.74 -49.53 -5.20
C SER A 96 -7.79 -50.35 -4.44
N SER A 97 -8.88 -49.71 -4.02
CA SER A 97 -10.00 -50.37 -3.35
C SER A 97 -10.68 -51.43 -4.21
N ASP A 98 -10.90 -51.15 -5.50
CA ASP A 98 -11.49 -52.08 -6.45
C ASP A 98 -10.56 -53.30 -6.71
N GLU A 99 -9.25 -53.08 -6.90
CA GLU A 99 -8.28 -54.15 -7.05
C GLU A 99 -8.17 -55.00 -5.75
N PHE A 100 -8.24 -54.35 -4.58
CA PHE A 100 -8.27 -55.07 -3.30
C PHE A 100 -9.47 -56.03 -3.20
N ARG A 101 -10.68 -55.48 -3.49
CA ARG A 101 -11.92 -56.27 -3.49
C ARG A 101 -11.81 -57.46 -4.45
N ARG A 102 -11.36 -57.20 -5.70
CA ARG A 102 -11.14 -58.22 -6.71
C ARG A 102 -10.14 -59.29 -6.23
N GLY A 103 -9.04 -58.89 -5.61
CA GLY A 103 -8.05 -59.81 -5.05
C GLY A 103 -8.65 -60.68 -3.97
N MET A 104 -9.44 -60.14 -3.07
CA MET A 104 -10.12 -60.90 -2.01
C MET A 104 -11.17 -61.86 -2.60
N GLU A 105 -11.95 -61.47 -3.60
CA GLU A 105 -12.92 -62.33 -4.27
C GLU A 105 -12.22 -63.52 -4.97
N LEU A 106 -11.15 -63.24 -5.72
CA LEU A 106 -10.37 -64.31 -6.38
C LEU A 106 -9.74 -65.24 -5.37
N ALA A 107 -9.24 -64.77 -4.24
CA ALA A 107 -8.70 -65.58 -3.16
C ALA A 107 -9.79 -66.50 -2.55
N GLY A 108 -11.00 -65.96 -2.36
CA GLY A 108 -12.15 -66.68 -1.89
C GLY A 108 -12.57 -67.83 -2.85
N ILE A 109 -12.67 -67.51 -4.15
CA ILE A 109 -12.97 -68.51 -5.19
C ILE A 109 -11.86 -69.57 -5.24
N ALA A 110 -10.60 -69.18 -5.18
CA ALA A 110 -9.47 -70.10 -5.17
C ALA A 110 -9.57 -71.07 -3.99
N GLY A 111 -9.96 -70.59 -2.81
CA GLY A 111 -10.20 -71.44 -1.64
C GLY A 111 -11.32 -72.48 -1.85
N GLN A 112 -12.44 -72.05 -2.43
CA GLN A 112 -13.57 -72.92 -2.75
C GLN A 112 -13.20 -73.97 -3.78
N VAL A 113 -12.47 -73.58 -4.85
CA VAL A 113 -11.97 -74.54 -5.88
C VAL A 113 -10.97 -75.52 -5.29
N GLN A 114 -10.14 -75.07 -4.33
CA GLN A 114 -9.20 -75.99 -3.63
C GLN A 114 -9.95 -77.06 -2.80
N VAL A 115 -10.97 -76.64 -2.05
CA VAL A 115 -11.79 -77.60 -1.27
C VAL A 115 -12.52 -78.56 -2.20
N ALA A 116 -13.02 -78.13 -3.35
CA ALA A 116 -13.61 -79.05 -4.33
C ALA A 116 -12.60 -80.02 -4.91
N ALA A 117 -11.35 -79.59 -5.14
CA ALA A 117 -10.26 -80.46 -5.57
C ALA A 117 -9.97 -81.53 -4.54
N GLU A 118 -9.90 -81.18 -3.25
CA GLU A 118 -9.67 -82.13 -2.15
C GLU A 118 -10.80 -83.19 -2.00
N LEU A 119 -12.05 -82.71 -2.12
CA LEU A 119 -13.21 -83.61 -2.11
C LEU A 119 -13.18 -84.62 -3.27
N LEU A 120 -12.87 -84.16 -4.50
CA LEU A 120 -12.75 -85.03 -5.67
C LEU A 120 -11.61 -86.04 -5.55
N GLN A 121 -10.50 -85.65 -4.94
CA GLN A 121 -9.41 -86.59 -4.64
C GLN A 121 -9.86 -87.64 -3.68
N GLY A 122 -10.62 -87.33 -2.64
CA GLY A 122 -11.17 -88.21 -1.68
C GLY A 122 -12.18 -89.22 -2.26
N VAL A 123 -12.92 -88.84 -3.32
CA VAL A 123 -13.84 -89.79 -4.02
C VAL A 123 -13.23 -90.49 -5.23
N GLY A 124 -11.91 -90.49 -5.38
CA GLY A 124 -11.20 -91.26 -6.38
C GLY A 124 -11.23 -90.64 -7.81
N GLN A 125 -11.35 -89.33 -7.93
CA GLN A 125 -11.32 -88.61 -9.20
C GLN A 125 -10.01 -87.77 -9.36
N PRO A 126 -8.79 -88.43 -9.45
CA PRO A 126 -7.52 -87.74 -9.31
C PRO A 126 -7.25 -86.76 -10.47
N THR A 127 -7.68 -87.04 -11.69
CA THR A 127 -7.46 -86.14 -12.87
C THR A 127 -8.20 -84.86 -12.75
N LEU A 128 -9.46 -84.88 -12.32
CA LEU A 128 -10.29 -83.66 -12.12
C LEU A 128 -9.81 -82.92 -10.88
N ALA A 129 -9.44 -83.58 -9.83
CA ALA A 129 -8.82 -83.00 -8.64
C ALA A 129 -7.54 -82.20 -8.99
N ALA A 130 -6.64 -82.84 -9.79
CA ALA A 130 -5.43 -82.13 -10.25
C ALA A 130 -5.70 -80.90 -11.15
N PHE A 131 -6.73 -80.99 -11.98
CA PHE A 131 -7.16 -79.85 -12.76
C PHE A 131 -7.65 -78.67 -11.89
N LEU A 132 -8.57 -78.96 -10.91
CA LEU A 132 -9.08 -77.97 -10.02
C LEU A 132 -7.97 -77.40 -9.10
N ALA A 133 -7.05 -78.22 -8.62
CA ALA A 133 -5.91 -77.73 -7.84
C ALA A 133 -5.03 -76.75 -8.64
N ARG A 134 -4.75 -77.02 -9.91
CA ARG A 134 -4.03 -76.08 -10.77
C ARG A 134 -4.84 -74.74 -11.01
N THR A 135 -6.16 -74.86 -11.22
CA THR A 135 -7.04 -73.73 -11.37
C THR A 135 -7.04 -72.89 -10.10
N SER A 136 -7.14 -73.50 -8.91
CA SER A 136 -7.02 -72.76 -7.63
C SER A 136 -5.69 -72.06 -7.51
N GLN A 137 -4.60 -72.67 -7.94
CA GLN A 137 -3.28 -72.05 -7.88
C GLN A 137 -3.16 -70.88 -8.83
N GLN A 138 -3.72 -70.99 -10.03
CA GLN A 138 -3.79 -69.85 -10.97
C GLN A 138 -4.62 -68.68 -10.41
N LEU A 139 -5.76 -68.97 -9.81
CA LEU A 139 -6.60 -67.96 -9.15
C LEU A 139 -5.88 -67.26 -7.98
N ARG A 140 -5.09 -68.01 -7.21
CA ARG A 140 -4.25 -67.43 -6.14
C ARG A 140 -3.19 -66.50 -6.67
N VAL A 141 -2.56 -66.83 -7.80
CA VAL A 141 -1.58 -65.96 -8.46
C VAL A 141 -2.26 -64.65 -8.91
N LEU A 142 -3.45 -64.75 -9.55
CA LEU A 142 -4.21 -63.58 -9.96
C LEU A 142 -4.70 -62.73 -8.78
N ALA A 143 -5.08 -63.39 -7.67
CA ALA A 143 -5.44 -62.69 -6.43
C ALA A 143 -4.26 -61.92 -5.83
N ALA A 144 -3.08 -62.57 -5.80
CA ALA A 144 -1.86 -61.94 -5.30
C ALA A 144 -1.45 -60.72 -6.16
N ASP A 145 -1.57 -60.85 -7.48
CA ASP A 145 -1.29 -59.77 -8.42
C ASP A 145 -2.27 -58.56 -8.24
N ALA A 146 -3.56 -58.85 -8.04
CA ALA A 146 -4.56 -57.79 -7.76
C ALA A 146 -4.30 -57.10 -6.40
N LEU A 147 -3.93 -57.87 -5.37
CA LEU A 147 -3.58 -57.30 -4.05
C LEU A 147 -2.29 -56.51 -4.09
N SER A 148 -1.29 -56.90 -4.90
CA SER A 148 -0.08 -56.12 -5.12
C SER A 148 -0.41 -54.77 -5.75
N ARG A 149 -1.20 -54.76 -6.83
CA ARG A 149 -1.66 -53.50 -7.49
C ARG A 149 -2.49 -52.62 -6.54
N ALA A 150 -3.31 -53.22 -5.71
CA ALA A 150 -4.04 -52.49 -4.69
C ALA A 150 -3.09 -51.80 -3.71
N THR A 151 -2.04 -52.48 -3.28
CA THR A 151 -1.04 -51.89 -2.37
C THR A 151 -0.28 -50.73 -3.04
N GLU A 152 0.15 -50.92 -4.28
CA GLU A 152 0.83 -49.91 -5.07
C GLU A 152 -0.08 -48.67 -5.26
N GLY A 153 -1.34 -48.87 -5.62
CA GLY A 153 -2.33 -47.81 -5.76
C GLY A 153 -2.58 -47.05 -4.46
N ALA A 154 -2.62 -47.76 -3.32
CA ALA A 154 -2.76 -47.14 -2.00
C ALA A 154 -1.56 -46.23 -1.65
N VAL A 155 -0.33 -46.70 -1.96
CA VAL A 155 0.88 -45.89 -1.75
C VAL A 155 0.86 -44.64 -2.62
N VAL A 156 0.45 -44.73 -3.89
CA VAL A 156 0.30 -43.57 -4.78
C VAL A 156 -0.76 -42.61 -4.26
N ALA A 157 -1.91 -43.13 -3.83
CA ALA A 157 -2.99 -42.31 -3.27
C ALA A 157 -2.54 -41.53 -2.04
N HIS A 158 -1.87 -42.21 -1.10
CA HIS A 158 -1.36 -41.56 0.11
C HIS A 158 -0.26 -40.53 -0.21
N GLY A 159 0.64 -40.84 -1.13
CA GLY A 159 1.66 -39.91 -1.60
C GLY A 159 1.03 -38.62 -2.24
N ALA A 160 -0.01 -38.81 -3.05
CA ALA A 160 -0.74 -37.71 -3.66
C ALA A 160 -1.48 -36.83 -2.63
N GLU A 161 -2.12 -37.46 -1.63
CA GLU A 161 -2.78 -36.75 -0.52
C GLU A 161 -1.77 -35.90 0.26
N HIS A 162 -0.63 -36.48 0.62
CA HIS A 162 0.43 -35.74 1.32
C HIS A 162 0.98 -34.59 0.50
N LEU A 163 1.24 -34.79 -0.78
CA LEU A 163 1.70 -33.74 -1.69
C LEU A 163 0.65 -32.64 -1.86
N ALA A 164 -0.61 -33.00 -2.04
CA ALA A 164 -1.71 -32.04 -2.12
C ALA A 164 -1.81 -31.18 -0.85
N GLY A 165 -1.64 -31.79 0.32
CA GLY A 165 -1.61 -31.07 1.61
C GLY A 165 -0.46 -30.06 1.69
N GLN A 166 0.73 -30.44 1.23
CA GLN A 166 1.89 -29.55 1.20
C GLN A 166 1.67 -28.37 0.22
N LEU A 167 1.18 -28.66 -0.98
CA LEU A 167 0.86 -27.64 -1.98
C LEU A 167 -0.24 -26.69 -1.49
N ALA A 168 -1.27 -27.21 -0.84
CA ALA A 168 -2.32 -26.38 -0.26
C ALA A 168 -1.78 -25.46 0.82
N ALA A 169 -0.91 -25.94 1.70
CA ALA A 169 -0.27 -25.10 2.72
C ALA A 169 0.58 -24.00 2.09
N LEU A 170 1.37 -24.31 1.05
CA LEU A 170 2.16 -23.33 0.31
C LEU A 170 1.29 -22.28 -0.35
N GLY A 171 0.27 -22.70 -1.10
CA GLY A 171 -0.64 -21.78 -1.78
C GLY A 171 -1.40 -20.85 -0.82
N LEU A 172 -1.77 -21.35 0.37
CA LEU A 172 -2.38 -20.50 1.41
C LEU A 172 -1.39 -19.48 1.97
N THR A 173 -0.11 -19.84 2.10
CA THR A 173 0.94 -18.91 2.52
C THR A 173 1.11 -17.79 1.50
N GLU A 174 1.23 -18.12 0.22
CA GLU A 174 1.37 -17.15 -0.88
C GLU A 174 0.15 -16.21 -0.97
N VAL A 175 -1.07 -16.73 -0.82
CA VAL A 175 -2.29 -15.89 -0.74
C VAL A 175 -2.26 -14.98 0.48
N GLY A 176 -1.73 -15.45 1.62
CA GLY A 176 -1.54 -14.66 2.83
C GLY A 176 -0.56 -13.50 2.61
N GLU A 177 0.60 -13.78 2.04
CA GLU A 177 1.61 -12.78 1.68
C GLU A 177 1.05 -11.75 0.70
N GLY A 178 0.32 -12.18 -0.33
CA GLY A 178 -0.36 -11.29 -1.25
C GLY A 178 -1.35 -10.34 -0.56
N ARG A 179 -2.07 -10.82 0.45
CA ARG A 179 -2.99 -9.99 1.25
C ARG A 179 -2.23 -8.95 2.09
N ASP A 180 -1.11 -9.32 2.68
CA ASP A 180 -0.27 -8.41 3.48
C ASP A 180 0.36 -7.33 2.60
N GLU A 181 0.78 -7.68 1.38
CA GLU A 181 1.25 -6.69 0.38
C GLU A 181 0.14 -5.72 -0.03
N TYR A 182 -1.11 -6.17 -0.20
CA TYR A 182 -2.23 -5.26 -0.44
C TYR A 182 -2.51 -4.33 0.74
N ALA A 183 -2.39 -4.82 1.98
CA ALA A 183 -2.52 -3.97 3.17
C ALA A 183 -1.39 -2.92 3.21
N THR A 184 -0.17 -3.30 2.87
CA THR A 184 0.98 -2.40 2.74
C THR A 184 0.74 -1.35 1.65
N SER A 185 0.26 -1.76 0.48
CA SER A 185 -0.12 -0.85 -0.61
C SER A 185 -1.16 0.17 -0.16
N ALA A 186 -2.22 -0.28 0.51
CA ALA A 186 -3.25 0.62 1.03
C ALA A 186 -2.69 1.65 2.02
N ALA A 187 -1.80 1.24 2.94
CA ALA A 187 -1.16 2.14 3.90
C ALA A 187 -0.28 3.19 3.21
N LEU A 188 0.51 2.76 2.21
CA LEU A 188 1.34 3.65 1.40
C LEU A 188 0.50 4.62 0.56
N GLY A 189 -0.64 4.17 0.03
CA GLY A 189 -1.59 5.03 -0.68
C GLY A 189 -2.17 6.14 0.22
N VAL A 190 -2.49 5.82 1.47
CA VAL A 190 -2.92 6.82 2.47
C VAL A 190 -1.80 7.83 2.75
N ALA A 191 -0.56 7.35 2.98
CA ALA A 191 0.58 8.23 3.21
C ALA A 191 0.87 9.14 2.01
N SER A 192 0.75 8.63 0.78
CA SER A 192 0.85 9.43 -0.45
C SER A 192 -0.19 10.54 -0.49
N ALA A 193 -1.45 10.22 -0.18
CA ALA A 193 -2.53 11.21 -0.17
C ALA A 193 -2.33 12.29 0.91
N GLU A 194 -1.84 11.93 2.09
CA GLU A 194 -1.52 12.86 3.16
C GLU A 194 -0.38 13.81 2.77
N MET A 195 0.68 13.29 2.16
CA MET A 195 1.80 14.10 1.65
C MET A 195 1.37 15.02 0.51
N ALA A 196 0.55 14.56 -0.42
CA ALA A 196 0.02 15.39 -1.49
C ALA A 196 -0.86 16.53 -0.93
N ALA A 197 -1.68 16.24 0.08
CA ALA A 197 -2.48 17.28 0.75
C ALA A 197 -1.60 18.27 1.54
N ALA A 198 -0.49 17.82 2.13
CA ALA A 198 0.49 18.68 2.77
C ALA A 198 1.16 19.61 1.74
N ALA A 199 1.64 19.06 0.62
CA ALA A 199 2.25 19.80 -0.48
C ALA A 199 1.35 20.93 -0.99
N VAL A 200 0.06 20.65 -1.18
CA VAL A 200 -0.91 21.69 -1.60
C VAL A 200 -1.04 22.79 -0.54
N ARG A 201 -1.05 22.44 0.75
CA ARG A 201 -1.13 23.43 1.83
C ARG A 201 0.12 24.30 1.90
N SER A 202 1.31 23.69 1.83
CA SER A 202 2.59 24.40 1.84
C SER A 202 2.72 25.33 0.62
N ALA A 203 2.37 24.84 -0.57
CA ALA A 203 2.37 25.67 -1.79
C ALA A 203 1.38 26.84 -1.71
N ALA A 204 0.19 26.62 -1.14
CA ALA A 204 -0.80 27.68 -0.95
C ALA A 204 -0.34 28.72 0.08
N ALA A 205 0.29 28.30 1.17
CA ALA A 205 0.88 29.19 2.17
C ALA A 205 2.00 30.03 1.54
N GLY A 206 2.95 29.38 0.84
CA GLY A 206 4.03 30.07 0.17
C GLY A 206 3.55 31.08 -0.89
N ALA A 207 2.53 30.72 -1.65
CA ALA A 207 1.91 31.65 -2.61
C ALA A 207 1.25 32.87 -1.94
N ALA A 208 0.60 32.65 -0.79
CA ALA A 208 -0.02 33.74 -0.02
C ALA A 208 1.04 34.70 0.56
N GLU A 209 2.15 34.15 1.10
CA GLU A 209 3.27 34.96 1.63
C GLU A 209 3.99 35.76 0.54
N LEU A 210 4.21 35.15 -0.63
CA LEU A 210 4.78 35.84 -1.79
C LEU A 210 3.85 36.94 -2.29
N ALA A 211 2.54 36.75 -2.28
CA ALA A 211 1.57 37.78 -2.62
C ALA A 211 1.59 38.92 -1.59
N ALA A 212 1.68 38.59 -0.29
CA ALA A 212 1.83 39.56 0.78
C ALA A 212 3.14 40.37 0.64
N ALA A 213 4.25 39.70 0.36
CA ALA A 213 5.55 40.33 0.10
C ALA A 213 5.46 41.29 -1.10
N THR A 214 4.79 40.88 -2.19
CA THR A 214 4.58 41.76 -3.36
C THR A 214 3.78 42.99 -3.02
N ALA A 215 2.68 42.84 -2.25
CA ALA A 215 1.86 43.95 -1.81
C ALA A 215 2.62 44.94 -0.89
N MET A 216 3.41 44.39 0.06
CA MET A 216 4.25 45.22 0.94
C MET A 216 5.36 45.93 0.17
N GLY A 217 5.97 45.29 -0.84
CA GLY A 217 6.93 45.92 -1.73
C GLY A 217 6.36 47.09 -2.47
N GLY A 218 5.15 46.97 -3.01
CA GLY A 218 4.42 48.05 -3.63
C GLY A 218 4.08 49.19 -2.65
N LEU A 219 3.77 48.87 -1.38
CA LEU A 219 3.56 49.89 -0.34
C LEU A 219 4.85 50.61 0.01
N ALA A 220 5.98 49.94 0.13
CA ALA A 220 7.29 50.52 0.38
C ALA A 220 7.67 51.52 -0.74
N GLU A 221 7.45 51.13 -2.00
CA GLU A 221 7.69 51.96 -3.16
C GLU A 221 6.76 53.22 -3.15
N ALA A 222 5.47 53.06 -2.81
CA ALA A 222 4.55 54.17 -2.70
C ALA A 222 4.95 55.17 -1.61
N LEU A 223 5.44 54.68 -0.44
CA LEU A 223 5.94 55.53 0.65
C LEU A 223 7.17 56.36 0.23
N VAL A 224 8.11 55.71 -0.49
CA VAL A 224 9.30 56.40 -1.02
C VAL A 224 8.90 57.48 -2.04
N ASN A 225 7.97 57.17 -2.94
CA ASN A 225 7.51 58.12 -3.95
C ASN A 225 6.71 59.30 -3.33
N ASP A 226 5.85 59.04 -2.33
CA ASP A 226 5.11 60.08 -1.62
C ASP A 226 6.07 61.02 -0.86
N SER A 227 7.13 60.47 -0.26
CA SER A 227 8.16 61.29 0.41
C SER A 227 8.97 62.15 -0.56
N ALA A 228 9.13 61.73 -1.82
CA ALA A 228 9.87 62.48 -2.84
C ALA A 228 9.04 63.56 -3.48
N ASP A 229 7.71 63.42 -3.57
CA ASP A 229 6.80 64.36 -4.24
C ASP A 229 6.27 65.48 -3.30
N ARG A 230 6.48 65.41 -1.98
CA ARG A 230 6.02 66.46 -1.03
C ARG A 230 6.84 67.72 -1.15
N PRO A 231 6.23 68.88 -1.51
CA PRO A 231 6.95 70.12 -1.59
C PRO A 231 7.41 70.57 -0.18
N ALA A 232 8.63 71.04 -0.08
CA ALA A 232 9.31 71.45 1.16
C ALA A 232 8.59 72.53 2.03
N GLY A 233 7.39 72.98 1.61
CA GLY A 233 6.59 74.00 2.28
C GLY A 233 5.43 73.50 3.15
N ALA A 234 5.11 72.21 3.18
CA ALA A 234 3.96 71.67 3.92
C ALA A 234 4.20 71.44 5.41
N ARG A 235 5.37 71.78 5.96
CA ARG A 235 5.82 71.45 7.35
C ARG A 235 5.09 72.24 8.46
N GLY A 236 4.15 73.15 8.13
CA GLY A 236 3.55 74.01 9.15
C GLY A 236 2.19 73.60 9.67
N ALA A 237 1.51 72.64 9.03
CA ALA A 237 0.10 72.38 9.32
C ALA A 237 -0.18 71.16 10.19
N GLU A 238 0.76 70.23 10.33
CA GLU A 238 0.50 68.98 11.03
C GLU A 238 1.04 68.87 12.47
N GLN A 239 1.76 69.88 12.98
CA GLN A 239 2.24 69.88 14.38
C GLN A 239 1.15 70.18 15.44
N GLY A 240 -0.11 70.24 15.05
CA GLY A 240 -1.22 70.59 15.92
C GLY A 240 -2.24 69.51 16.27
N LEU A 241 -2.08 68.25 15.81
CA LEU A 241 -2.99 67.21 16.19
C LEU A 241 -2.42 66.38 17.38
N PRO A 242 -3.12 66.34 18.55
CA PRO A 242 -2.69 65.54 19.65
C PRO A 242 -2.74 64.08 19.23
N GLY A 243 -1.58 63.43 19.28
CA GLY A 243 -1.44 62.03 18.99
C GLY A 243 -2.35 61.15 19.84
N LYS A 244 -3.50 60.82 19.30
CA LYS A 244 -4.27 59.69 19.80
C LYS A 244 -3.65 58.44 19.17
N ALA A 245 -2.70 57.84 19.88
CA ALA A 245 -2.17 56.55 19.54
C ALA A 245 -3.34 55.56 19.40
N ALA A 246 -3.75 55.31 18.18
CA ALA A 246 -4.57 54.16 17.90
C ALA A 246 -3.68 52.94 18.17
N ALA A 247 -3.88 52.36 19.33
CA ALA A 247 -3.34 51.04 19.63
C ALA A 247 -3.80 50.08 18.49
N ALA A 248 -2.89 49.82 17.56
CA ALA A 248 -3.11 48.80 16.57
C ALA A 248 -3.42 47.49 17.31
N ALA A 249 -4.67 47.08 17.22
CA ALA A 249 -5.10 45.77 17.70
C ALA A 249 -4.30 44.73 16.92
N THR A 250 -3.27 44.20 17.55
CA THR A 250 -2.63 42.97 17.08
C THR A 250 -3.72 41.95 16.82
N PRO A 251 -3.81 41.36 15.64
CA PRO A 251 -4.75 40.26 15.40
C PRO A 251 -4.35 39.12 16.33
N ARG A 252 -5.20 38.90 17.33
CA ARG A 252 -5.05 37.78 18.28
C ARG A 252 -5.10 36.52 17.49
N ALA A 253 -3.95 35.78 17.40
CA ALA A 253 -3.89 34.48 16.79
C ALA A 253 -5.02 33.57 17.34
N PRO A 254 -5.75 32.88 16.48
CA PRO A 254 -6.78 31.96 16.94
C PRO A 254 -6.13 30.91 17.83
N LYS A 255 -6.62 30.80 19.08
CA LYS A 255 -6.19 29.74 19.98
C LYS A 255 -6.41 28.40 19.31
N PRO A 256 -5.41 27.48 19.30
CA PRO A 256 -5.63 26.13 18.81
C PRO A 256 -6.74 25.50 19.65
N THR A 257 -7.88 25.22 19.04
CA THR A 257 -8.91 24.38 19.64
C THR A 257 -8.34 22.98 19.73
N THR A 258 -7.87 22.60 20.91
CA THR A 258 -7.56 21.22 21.27
C THR A 258 -8.85 20.42 21.14
N ARG A 259 -9.04 19.82 19.93
CA ARG A 259 -10.07 18.83 19.67
C ARG A 259 -9.79 17.66 20.60
N ALA A 260 -10.63 17.50 21.61
CA ALA A 260 -10.56 16.40 22.56
C ALA A 260 -10.44 15.07 21.80
N ALA A 261 -9.29 14.42 21.93
CA ALA A 261 -9.09 13.06 21.43
C ALA A 261 -10.10 12.17 22.16
N SER A 262 -11.14 11.74 21.46
CA SER A 262 -12.06 10.72 21.91
C SER A 262 -11.26 9.46 22.21
N LYS A 263 -11.03 9.19 23.49
CA LYS A 263 -10.50 7.93 24.01
C LYS A 263 -11.52 6.83 23.75
N ARG A 264 -11.56 6.27 22.54
CA ARG A 264 -12.13 4.96 22.33
C ARG A 264 -11.12 3.93 22.84
N GLY A 265 -11.39 3.42 24.04
CA GLY A 265 -10.64 2.32 24.62
C GLY A 265 -10.68 1.07 23.71
N PRO A 266 -9.67 0.18 23.82
CA PRO A 266 -9.59 -1.02 22.99
C PRO A 266 -10.83 -1.91 23.23
N ARG A 267 -11.56 -2.22 22.18
CA ARG A 267 -12.65 -3.22 22.19
C ARG A 267 -12.05 -4.56 22.57
N LYS A 268 -12.53 -5.13 23.69
CA LYS A 268 -12.22 -6.53 24.08
C LYS A 268 -12.60 -7.47 22.93
N PRO A 269 -11.73 -8.45 22.58
CA PRO A 269 -12.08 -9.47 21.59
C PRO A 269 -13.29 -10.29 22.05
N ALA A 270 -14.22 -10.52 21.13
CA ALA A 270 -15.39 -11.34 21.36
C ALA A 270 -14.97 -12.79 21.67
N LYS A 271 -15.55 -13.40 22.72
CA LYS A 271 -15.32 -14.81 23.04
C LYS A 271 -15.84 -15.71 21.91
N PRO A 272 -15.08 -16.75 21.51
CA PRO A 272 -15.56 -17.71 20.51
C PRO A 272 -16.81 -18.44 21.01
N ALA A 273 -17.81 -18.57 20.15
CA ALA A 273 -19.04 -19.31 20.40
C ALA A 273 -18.72 -20.81 20.61
N LYS A 274 -19.29 -21.40 21.67
CA LYS A 274 -19.20 -22.86 21.92
C LYS A 274 -19.95 -23.63 20.83
N PRO A 275 -19.38 -24.73 20.32
CA PRO A 275 -20.12 -25.59 19.39
C PRO A 275 -21.33 -26.22 20.10
N LYS A 276 -22.48 -26.14 19.45
CA LYS A 276 -23.68 -26.88 19.86
C LYS A 276 -23.47 -28.37 19.56
N LYS A 277 -23.67 -29.22 20.57
CA LYS A 277 -23.74 -30.66 20.43
C LYS A 277 -25.01 -31.06 19.70
#